data_6d4c9595c01d672406d8c22916099092
#
_entry.id   6d4c9595c01d672406d8c22916099092
#
_cell.length_a   1.000
_cell.length_b   1.000
_cell.length_c   1.000
_cell.angle_alpha   90.00
_cell.angle_beta   90.00
_cell.angle_gamma   90.00
#
_symmetry.space_group_name_H-M   'P 1'
#
loop_
_entity.id
_entity.type
_entity.pdbx_description
1 polymer ?
#
loop_
_entity_poly.entity_id
_entity_poly.type
_entity_poly.pdbx_seq_one_letter_code
_entity_poly.pdbx_strand_id
1 'polypeptide(L)'
;MFDEILFILNKIMIIKTIKGISPKFGKNCFFAESATLIGEVIMGDEVSVWYYSVVRGDVNSIKIGNKVNIQDGTVIHATYKTAKTNIGNNVSIGHNAIVHGCTIDDNVLVGMGSIIMDNSIVGSNSIIAAGAVVTQNTMVSPGSIYAGVPARKIKDIDINVQRNEIERIANNYILYASWYK
;
A
#
# COMPACT_ATOMS: atom_id res chain seq x y z
N MET A 1 4.22 9.43 36.99
CA MET A 1 3.02 10.13 36.44
C MET A 1 3.31 10.86 35.14
N PHE A 2 4.32 11.74 35.01
CA PHE A 2 4.70 12.35 33.72
C PHE A 2 5.23 11.33 32.73
N ASP A 3 6.04 10.37 33.16
CA ASP A 3 6.60 9.31 32.29
C ASP A 3 5.55 8.29 31.83
N GLU A 4 4.53 8.01 32.67
CA GLU A 4 3.41 7.15 32.27
C GLU A 4 2.50 7.83 31.25
N ILE A 5 2.26 9.13 31.38
CA ILE A 5 1.49 9.91 30.40
C ILE A 5 2.26 10.00 29.08
N LEU A 6 3.57 10.20 29.12
CA LEU A 6 4.44 10.20 27.95
C LEU A 6 4.46 8.82 27.26
N PHE A 7 4.46 7.73 28.04
CA PHE A 7 4.41 6.35 27.55
C PHE A 7 3.05 6.01 26.90
N ILE A 8 1.94 6.55 27.43
CA ILE A 8 0.59 6.37 26.88
C ILE A 8 0.40 7.20 25.60
N LEU A 9 1.00 8.40 25.50
CA LEU A 9 0.92 9.23 24.29
C LEU A 9 1.73 8.69 23.10
N ASN A 10 2.70 7.80 23.34
CA ASN A 10 3.59 7.26 22.31
C ASN A 10 3.09 5.96 21.62
N LYS A 11 1.85 5.53 21.85
CA LYS A 11 1.35 4.23 21.32
C LYS A 11 -0.05 4.28 20.74
N ILE A 12 -0.41 5.26 19.93
CA ILE A 12 -1.77 5.25 19.37
C ILE A 12 -1.72 5.37 17.85
N MET A 13 -1.68 4.22 17.16
CA MET A 13 -2.21 4.08 15.82
C MET A 13 -3.65 4.62 15.80
N ILE A 14 -3.98 5.42 14.79
CA ILE A 14 -5.33 5.99 14.66
C ILE A 14 -6.23 5.02 13.91
N ILE A 15 -7.20 4.44 14.60
CA ILE A 15 -8.30 3.69 13.96
C ILE A 15 -9.58 4.52 14.08
N LYS A 16 -10.21 4.84 12.95
CA LYS A 16 -11.44 5.64 12.93
C LYS A 16 -12.58 4.89 12.28
N THR A 17 -13.65 4.68 13.05
CA THR A 17 -14.93 4.15 12.54
C THR A 17 -15.69 5.24 11.77
N ILE A 18 -16.19 4.94 10.58
CA ILE A 18 -17.01 5.82 9.77
C ILE A 18 -18.33 5.11 9.43
N LYS A 19 -19.46 5.74 9.72
CA LYS A 19 -20.80 5.16 9.46
C LYS A 19 -20.98 3.74 10.04
N GLY A 20 -20.42 3.49 11.22
CA GLY A 20 -20.47 2.19 11.88
C GLY A 20 -19.52 1.13 11.31
N ILE A 21 -18.69 1.46 10.32
CA ILE A 21 -17.73 0.54 9.71
C ILE A 21 -16.33 0.87 10.21
N SER A 22 -15.66 -0.13 10.79
CA SER A 22 -14.29 -0.06 11.29
C SER A 22 -13.35 -0.86 10.39
N PRO A 23 -12.07 -0.46 10.27
CA PRO A 23 -11.04 -1.27 9.66
C PRO A 23 -10.95 -2.67 10.25
N LYS A 24 -10.71 -3.67 9.39
CA LYS A 24 -10.48 -5.07 9.75
C LYS A 24 -9.16 -5.54 9.16
N PHE A 25 -8.41 -6.33 9.90
CA PHE A 25 -7.11 -6.85 9.45
C PHE A 25 -6.89 -8.27 9.97
N GLY A 26 -6.07 -9.01 9.26
CA GLY A 26 -5.72 -10.39 9.56
C GLY A 26 -4.67 -10.53 10.67
N LYS A 27 -3.97 -11.66 10.67
CA LYS A 27 -2.97 -12.01 11.68
C LYS A 27 -1.60 -11.42 11.35
N ASN A 28 -0.76 -11.30 12.36
CA ASN A 28 0.65 -10.88 12.24
C ASN A 28 0.88 -9.52 11.56
N CYS A 29 -0.14 -8.66 11.52
CA CYS A 29 0.01 -7.32 11.00
C CYS A 29 0.88 -6.45 11.92
N PHE A 30 1.54 -5.46 11.33
CA PHE A 30 2.29 -4.41 12.02
C PHE A 30 1.72 -3.03 11.65
N PHE A 31 1.56 -2.20 12.64
CA PHE A 31 1.11 -0.82 12.46
C PHE A 31 2.00 0.11 13.28
N ALA A 32 2.69 1.04 12.61
CA ALA A 32 3.46 2.07 13.27
C ALA A 32 2.54 3.02 14.07
N GLU A 33 3.05 3.65 15.13
CA GLU A 33 2.25 4.47 16.06
C GLU A 33 1.54 5.65 15.36
N SER A 34 2.10 6.18 14.29
CA SER A 34 1.50 7.27 13.50
C SER A 34 0.70 6.80 12.28
N ALA A 35 0.54 5.49 12.09
CA ALA A 35 -0.31 4.95 11.02
C ALA A 35 -1.79 5.27 11.27
N THR A 36 -2.52 5.56 10.21
CA THR A 36 -3.94 5.96 10.29
C THR A 36 -4.80 5.07 9.41
N LEU A 37 -5.78 4.37 10.00
CA LEU A 37 -6.74 3.50 9.31
C LEU A 37 -8.17 4.01 9.54
N ILE A 38 -8.92 4.26 8.46
CA ILE A 38 -10.24 4.90 8.53
C ILE A 38 -11.27 4.14 7.70
N GLY A 39 -12.42 3.81 8.29
CA GLY A 39 -13.61 3.33 7.60
C GLY A 39 -13.52 1.92 7.03
N GLU A 40 -14.04 1.71 5.81
CA GLU A 40 -14.14 0.40 5.16
C GLU A 40 -12.80 -0.04 4.56
N VAL A 41 -11.91 -0.51 5.42
CA VAL A 41 -10.60 -1.08 5.08
C VAL A 41 -10.56 -2.52 5.52
N ILE A 42 -10.21 -3.44 4.62
CA ILE A 42 -10.02 -4.86 4.90
C ILE A 42 -8.63 -5.25 4.45
N MET A 43 -7.82 -5.76 5.38
CA MET A 43 -6.45 -6.21 5.14
C MET A 43 -6.31 -7.70 5.46
N GLY A 44 -5.49 -8.40 4.69
CA GLY A 44 -5.11 -9.78 4.94
C GLY A 44 -4.08 -9.94 6.06
N ASP A 45 -3.41 -11.08 6.06
CA ASP A 45 -2.36 -11.43 7.02
C ASP A 45 -1.01 -10.78 6.64
N GLU A 46 -0.14 -10.56 7.63
CA GLU A 46 1.24 -10.07 7.46
C GLU A 46 1.35 -8.71 6.74
N VAL A 47 0.32 -7.87 6.87
CA VAL A 47 0.36 -6.50 6.34
C VAL A 47 1.12 -5.60 7.31
N SER A 48 2.00 -4.73 6.78
CA SER A 48 2.69 -3.71 7.57
C SER A 48 2.36 -2.30 7.08
N VAL A 49 1.91 -1.42 7.99
CA VAL A 49 1.59 -0.01 7.71
C VAL A 49 2.54 0.86 8.53
N TRP A 50 3.37 1.60 7.81
CA TRP A 50 4.50 2.32 8.39
C TRP A 50 4.14 3.76 8.76
N TYR A 51 5.12 4.50 9.23
CA TYR A 51 4.91 5.80 9.86
C TYR A 51 4.25 6.82 8.92
N TYR A 52 3.28 7.55 9.45
CA TYR A 52 2.51 8.60 8.75
C TYR A 52 1.75 8.12 7.51
N SER A 53 1.61 6.82 7.32
CA SER A 53 0.77 6.29 6.24
C SER A 53 -0.71 6.38 6.59
N VAL A 54 -1.53 6.71 5.59
CA VAL A 54 -2.97 6.88 5.74
C VAL A 54 -3.70 5.93 4.79
N VAL A 55 -4.53 5.04 5.33
CA VAL A 55 -5.43 4.17 4.57
C VAL A 55 -6.86 4.55 4.90
N ARG A 56 -7.54 5.25 3.98
CA ARG A 56 -8.83 5.89 4.26
C ARG A 56 -9.94 5.40 3.34
N GLY A 57 -10.76 4.45 3.84
CA GLY A 57 -11.95 3.89 3.20
C GLY A 57 -13.26 4.53 3.69
N ASP A 58 -13.35 5.85 3.73
CA ASP A 58 -14.51 6.60 4.22
C ASP A 58 -15.59 6.84 3.15
N VAL A 59 -15.19 6.85 1.89
CA VAL A 59 -16.07 7.11 0.74
C VAL A 59 -16.30 5.88 -0.16
N ASN A 60 -15.38 4.91 -0.12
CA ASN A 60 -15.48 3.64 -0.83
C ASN A 60 -14.55 2.61 -0.17
N SER A 61 -14.76 1.31 -0.46
CA SER A 61 -14.00 0.23 0.15
C SER A 61 -12.55 0.16 -0.34
N ILE A 62 -11.66 -0.20 0.57
CA ILE A 62 -10.26 -0.53 0.30
C ILE A 62 -10.02 -1.97 0.73
N LYS A 63 -9.55 -2.82 -0.20
CA LYS A 63 -9.18 -4.20 0.08
C LYS A 63 -7.69 -4.40 -0.18
N ILE A 64 -6.99 -5.02 0.75
CA ILE A 64 -5.55 -5.25 0.73
C ILE A 64 -5.32 -6.73 1.03
N GLY A 65 -4.57 -7.40 0.19
CA GLY A 65 -4.23 -8.82 0.32
C GLY A 65 -3.23 -9.09 1.45
N ASN A 66 -2.62 -10.25 1.39
CA ASN A 66 -1.63 -10.67 2.38
C ASN A 66 -0.23 -10.16 2.04
N LYS A 67 0.62 -10.00 3.06
CA LYS A 67 2.04 -9.69 2.90
C LYS A 67 2.26 -8.40 2.08
N VAL A 68 1.47 -7.38 2.37
CA VAL A 68 1.58 -6.05 1.76
C VAL A 68 2.31 -5.13 2.72
N ASN A 69 3.29 -4.36 2.22
CA ASN A 69 3.90 -3.30 3.00
C ASN A 69 3.53 -1.93 2.42
N ILE A 70 3.07 -1.05 3.31
CA ILE A 70 2.64 0.31 3.02
C ILE A 70 3.62 1.23 3.72
N GLN A 71 4.61 1.72 2.97
CA GLN A 71 5.75 2.43 3.52
C GLN A 71 5.41 3.87 3.92
N ASP A 72 6.32 4.49 4.67
CA ASP A 72 6.09 5.76 5.34
C ASP A 72 5.52 6.85 4.43
N GLY A 73 4.56 7.62 4.94
CA GLY A 73 3.93 8.73 4.23
C GLY A 73 3.00 8.34 3.08
N THR A 74 2.79 7.05 2.82
CA THR A 74 1.91 6.58 1.75
C THR A 74 0.46 6.91 2.02
N VAL A 75 -0.28 7.34 0.99
CA VAL A 75 -1.72 7.58 1.07
C VAL A 75 -2.47 6.60 0.18
N ILE A 76 -3.39 5.84 0.76
CA ILE A 76 -4.31 4.95 0.05
C ILE A 76 -5.74 5.45 0.25
N HIS A 77 -6.41 5.76 -0.85
CA HIS A 77 -7.78 6.27 -0.83
C HIS A 77 -8.60 5.73 -2.01
N ALA A 78 -9.81 6.22 -2.17
CA ALA A 78 -10.76 5.78 -3.19
C ALA A 78 -11.68 6.93 -3.59
N THR A 79 -12.36 6.84 -4.73
CA THR A 79 -13.35 7.85 -5.14
C THR A 79 -14.77 7.41 -4.78
N TYR A 80 -15.55 8.34 -4.25
CA TYR A 80 -16.92 8.09 -3.81
C TYR A 80 -17.76 7.44 -4.91
N LYS A 81 -18.32 6.27 -4.63
CA LYS A 81 -19.18 5.44 -5.50
C LYS A 81 -18.57 4.98 -6.83
N THR A 82 -17.48 5.55 -7.32
CA THR A 82 -16.99 5.31 -8.69
C THR A 82 -15.74 4.44 -8.79
N ALA A 83 -14.80 4.57 -7.84
CA ALA A 83 -13.56 3.80 -7.90
C ALA A 83 -13.17 3.27 -6.51
N LYS A 84 -13.07 1.96 -6.39
CA LYS A 84 -12.55 1.24 -5.21
C LYS A 84 -11.05 1.05 -5.33
N THR A 85 -10.37 0.83 -4.21
CA THR A 85 -8.97 0.43 -4.23
C THR A 85 -8.85 -1.05 -3.85
N ASN A 86 -8.25 -1.84 -4.73
CA ASN A 86 -7.97 -3.25 -4.49
C ASN A 86 -6.48 -3.51 -4.68
N ILE A 87 -5.84 -4.10 -3.69
CA ILE A 87 -4.42 -4.42 -3.69
C ILE A 87 -4.28 -5.91 -3.43
N GLY A 88 -3.59 -6.61 -4.31
CA GLY A 88 -3.34 -8.04 -4.23
C GLY A 88 -2.34 -8.42 -3.15
N ASN A 89 -1.79 -9.61 -3.25
CA ASN A 89 -0.84 -10.16 -2.30
C ASN A 89 0.61 -9.79 -2.67
N ASN A 90 1.49 -9.78 -1.67
CA ASN A 90 2.92 -9.58 -1.90
C ASN A 90 3.24 -8.27 -2.64
N VAL A 91 2.53 -7.18 -2.30
CA VAL A 91 2.70 -5.87 -2.90
C VAL A 91 3.51 -4.97 -1.97
N SER A 92 4.54 -4.32 -2.52
CA SER A 92 5.31 -3.30 -1.81
C SER A 92 4.96 -1.91 -2.33
N ILE A 93 4.48 -1.03 -1.44
CA ILE A 93 4.11 0.34 -1.78
C ILE A 93 5.14 1.28 -1.15
N GLY A 94 5.99 1.86 -1.98
CA GLY A 94 7.12 2.68 -1.58
C GLY A 94 6.72 3.99 -0.89
N HIS A 95 7.66 4.53 -0.11
CA HIS A 95 7.48 5.76 0.67
C HIS A 95 6.84 6.90 -0.13
N ASN A 96 5.92 7.62 0.48
CA ASN A 96 5.22 8.77 -0.11
C ASN A 96 4.46 8.47 -1.42
N ALA A 97 4.14 7.22 -1.72
CA ALA A 97 3.32 6.89 -2.86
C ALA A 97 1.83 7.25 -2.62
N ILE A 98 1.10 7.50 -3.70
CA ILE A 98 -0.35 7.71 -3.66
C ILE A 98 -1.00 6.59 -4.48
N VAL A 99 -1.88 5.83 -3.83
CA VAL A 99 -2.67 4.75 -4.46
C VAL A 99 -4.14 5.10 -4.33
N HIS A 100 -4.78 5.42 -5.44
CA HIS A 100 -6.10 6.02 -5.43
C HIS A 100 -7.04 5.35 -6.43
N GLY A 101 -8.14 4.74 -5.95
CA GLY A 101 -9.23 4.23 -6.78
C GLY A 101 -8.84 3.18 -7.83
N CYS A 102 -7.79 2.40 -7.61
CA CYS A 102 -7.18 1.52 -8.62
C CYS A 102 -7.14 0.06 -8.18
N THR A 103 -6.76 -0.81 -9.10
CA THR A 103 -6.44 -2.21 -8.82
C THR A 103 -4.94 -2.45 -9.02
N ILE A 104 -4.30 -3.05 -8.03
CA ILE A 104 -2.92 -3.53 -8.08
C ILE A 104 -2.97 -5.03 -7.85
N ASP A 105 -2.54 -5.81 -8.85
CA ASP A 105 -2.52 -7.26 -8.77
C ASP A 105 -1.36 -7.77 -7.88
N ASP A 106 -1.18 -9.09 -7.82
CA ASP A 106 -0.17 -9.72 -6.97
C ASP A 106 1.27 -9.45 -7.44
N ASN A 107 2.21 -9.47 -6.50
CA ASN A 107 3.65 -9.33 -6.77
C ASN A 107 4.00 -8.04 -7.51
N VAL A 108 3.58 -6.90 -7.00
CA VAL A 108 3.87 -5.58 -7.58
C VAL A 108 4.75 -4.76 -6.65
N LEU A 109 5.74 -4.08 -7.24
CA LEU A 109 6.50 -3.03 -6.58
C LEU A 109 6.05 -1.65 -7.09
N VAL A 110 5.44 -0.89 -6.22
CA VAL A 110 5.08 0.52 -6.43
C VAL A 110 6.21 1.38 -5.88
N GLY A 111 6.93 2.06 -6.75
CA GLY A 111 8.10 2.87 -6.40
C GLY A 111 7.76 4.09 -5.54
N MET A 112 8.75 4.56 -4.78
CA MET A 112 8.62 5.71 -3.89
C MET A 112 8.12 6.96 -4.63
N GLY A 113 7.18 7.70 -4.04
CA GLY A 113 6.63 8.93 -4.59
C GLY A 113 5.82 8.76 -5.89
N SER A 114 5.50 7.53 -6.30
CA SER A 114 4.65 7.31 -7.48
C SER A 114 3.18 7.58 -7.18
N ILE A 115 2.41 7.86 -8.23
CA ILE A 115 0.97 8.12 -8.14
C ILE A 115 0.23 7.16 -9.06
N ILE A 116 -0.71 6.40 -8.50
CA ILE A 116 -1.56 5.48 -9.25
C ILE A 116 -3.01 5.96 -9.12
N MET A 117 -3.60 6.35 -10.27
CA MET A 117 -4.89 7.05 -10.31
C MET A 117 -6.06 6.10 -10.58
N ASP A 118 -7.27 6.66 -10.44
CA ASP A 118 -8.55 5.94 -10.53
C ASP A 118 -8.69 5.05 -11.76
N ASN A 119 -9.30 3.88 -11.54
CA ASN A 119 -9.62 2.89 -12.56
C ASN A 119 -8.40 2.38 -13.35
N SER A 120 -7.18 2.70 -12.93
CA SER A 120 -6.01 2.05 -13.48
C SER A 120 -5.85 0.64 -12.92
N ILE A 121 -5.23 -0.24 -13.69
CA ILE A 121 -4.93 -1.61 -13.29
C ILE A 121 -3.43 -1.84 -13.46
N VAL A 122 -2.76 -2.24 -12.39
CA VAL A 122 -1.35 -2.63 -12.43
C VAL A 122 -1.29 -4.15 -12.41
N GLY A 123 -0.96 -4.73 -13.55
CA GLY A 123 -0.88 -6.20 -13.71
C GLY A 123 0.22 -6.83 -12.87
N SER A 124 0.05 -8.09 -12.51
CA SER A 124 0.94 -8.85 -11.64
C SER A 124 2.40 -8.85 -12.11
N ASN A 125 3.31 -9.03 -11.17
CA ASN A 125 4.75 -9.14 -11.42
C ASN A 125 5.33 -7.89 -12.09
N SER A 126 4.81 -6.71 -11.79
CA SER A 126 5.20 -5.44 -12.41
C SER A 126 5.89 -4.49 -11.44
N ILE A 127 6.63 -3.54 -11.98
CA ILE A 127 7.25 -2.46 -11.23
C ILE A 127 6.77 -1.12 -11.79
N ILE A 128 6.24 -0.29 -10.93
CA ILE A 128 6.05 1.14 -11.18
C ILE A 128 7.27 1.86 -10.60
N ALA A 129 8.03 2.53 -11.44
CA ALA A 129 9.26 3.21 -11.03
C ALA A 129 8.96 4.38 -10.08
N ALA A 130 9.94 4.75 -9.25
CA ALA A 130 9.83 5.89 -8.35
C ALA A 130 9.45 7.18 -9.10
N GLY A 131 8.53 7.96 -8.52
CA GLY A 131 8.02 9.22 -9.09
C GLY A 131 7.16 9.08 -10.34
N ALA A 132 6.84 7.87 -10.78
CA ALA A 132 5.99 7.66 -11.96
C ALA A 132 4.52 8.00 -11.69
N VAL A 133 3.79 8.48 -12.71
CA VAL A 133 2.35 8.76 -12.62
C VAL A 133 1.59 7.86 -13.58
N VAL A 134 0.93 6.84 -13.02
CA VAL A 134 -0.02 5.99 -13.74
C VAL A 134 -1.36 6.72 -13.77
N THR A 135 -1.69 7.27 -14.92
CA THR A 135 -2.90 8.07 -15.10
C THR A 135 -4.17 7.23 -15.07
N GLN A 136 -5.32 7.88 -14.91
CA GLN A 136 -6.62 7.21 -14.88
C GLN A 136 -6.83 6.28 -16.07
N ASN A 137 -7.52 5.16 -15.84
CA ASN A 137 -7.88 4.15 -16.85
C ASN A 137 -6.67 3.50 -17.56
N THR A 138 -5.47 3.65 -17.03
CA THR A 138 -4.27 3.02 -17.61
C THR A 138 -4.21 1.56 -17.24
N MET A 139 -3.93 0.72 -18.25
CA MET A 139 -3.64 -0.72 -18.08
C MET A 139 -2.13 -0.93 -18.12
N VAL A 140 -1.52 -1.22 -17.00
CA VAL A 140 -0.11 -1.65 -16.91
C VAL A 140 -0.05 -3.15 -17.19
N SER A 141 0.68 -3.53 -18.24
CA SER A 141 0.82 -4.95 -18.61
C SER A 141 1.50 -5.75 -17.51
N PRO A 142 1.07 -6.97 -17.21
CA PRO A 142 1.78 -7.85 -16.30
C PRO A 142 3.25 -8.06 -16.71
N GLY A 143 4.13 -8.29 -15.74
CA GLY A 143 5.54 -8.57 -15.98
C GLY A 143 6.31 -7.44 -16.63
N SER A 144 5.99 -6.19 -16.32
CA SER A 144 6.61 -5.03 -16.98
C SER A 144 7.03 -3.92 -16.03
N ILE A 145 7.95 -3.08 -16.48
CA ILE A 145 8.38 -1.86 -15.79
C ILE A 145 7.78 -0.65 -16.50
N TYR A 146 7.08 0.18 -15.73
CA TYR A 146 6.55 1.48 -16.17
C TYR A 146 7.23 2.62 -15.45
N ALA A 147 7.58 3.70 -16.16
CA ALA A 147 8.21 4.88 -15.58
C ALA A 147 7.76 6.17 -16.28
N GLY A 148 7.99 7.31 -15.63
CA GLY A 148 7.76 8.65 -16.16
C GLY A 148 6.40 9.26 -15.81
N VAL A 149 6.17 10.48 -16.31
CA VAL A 149 4.94 11.28 -16.13
C VAL A 149 4.47 11.77 -17.49
N PRO A 150 3.39 11.20 -18.05
CA PRO A 150 2.68 9.99 -17.62
C PRO A 150 3.53 8.72 -17.76
N ALA A 151 3.26 7.72 -16.93
CA ALA A 151 3.99 6.45 -16.96
C ALA A 151 3.81 5.71 -18.29
N ARG A 152 4.91 5.19 -18.82
CA ARG A 152 4.94 4.38 -20.03
C ARG A 152 5.76 3.12 -19.80
N LYS A 153 5.47 2.06 -20.54
CA LYS A 153 6.23 0.83 -20.50
C LYS A 153 7.67 1.07 -20.96
N ILE A 154 8.62 0.71 -20.12
CA ILE A 154 10.05 0.81 -20.42
C ILE A 154 10.57 -0.50 -20.99
N LYS A 155 10.21 -1.62 -20.34
CA LYS A 155 10.61 -2.97 -20.74
C LYS A 155 9.81 -4.04 -20.03
N ASP A 156 9.95 -5.28 -20.45
CA ASP A 156 9.51 -6.44 -19.68
C ASP A 156 10.48 -6.73 -18.52
N ILE A 157 9.96 -7.33 -17.46
CA ILE A 157 10.76 -7.70 -16.30
C ILE A 157 11.43 -9.05 -16.55
N ASP A 158 12.74 -9.09 -16.33
CA ASP A 158 13.47 -10.36 -16.20
C ASP A 158 13.06 -11.07 -14.89
N ILE A 159 12.98 -12.41 -14.92
CA ILE A 159 12.59 -13.22 -13.76
C ILE A 159 13.51 -13.01 -12.55
N ASN A 160 14.79 -12.71 -12.78
CA ASN A 160 15.73 -12.43 -11.70
C ASN A 160 15.43 -11.08 -11.04
N VAL A 161 15.03 -10.07 -11.80
CA VAL A 161 14.60 -8.76 -11.27
C VAL A 161 13.32 -8.95 -10.44
N GLN A 162 12.37 -9.74 -10.91
CA GLN A 162 11.17 -10.05 -10.15
C GLN A 162 11.51 -10.64 -8.77
N ARG A 163 12.34 -11.68 -8.72
CA ARG A 163 12.75 -12.32 -7.47
C ARG A 163 13.58 -11.41 -6.58
N ASN A 164 14.59 -10.75 -7.15
CA ASN A 164 15.56 -9.97 -6.38
C ASN A 164 15.02 -8.62 -5.92
N GLU A 165 14.01 -8.06 -6.56
CA GLU A 165 13.44 -6.78 -6.16
C GLU A 165 12.06 -6.94 -5.51
N ILE A 166 11.09 -7.56 -6.18
CA ILE A 166 9.72 -7.62 -5.67
C ILE A 166 9.63 -8.54 -4.44
N GLU A 167 10.06 -9.79 -4.58
CA GLU A 167 9.94 -10.77 -3.51
C GLU A 167 10.85 -10.44 -2.32
N ARG A 168 12.08 -9.99 -2.59
CA ARG A 168 13.04 -9.62 -1.55
C ARG A 168 12.51 -8.48 -0.69
N ILE A 169 11.99 -7.42 -1.32
CA ILE A 169 11.46 -6.26 -0.57
C ILE A 169 10.29 -6.69 0.30
N ALA A 170 9.33 -7.42 -0.26
CA ALA A 170 8.17 -7.89 0.51
C ALA A 170 8.57 -8.77 1.71
N ASN A 171 9.55 -9.66 1.54
CA ASN A 171 10.09 -10.49 2.63
C ASN A 171 10.80 -9.66 3.69
N ASN A 172 11.61 -8.68 3.27
CA ASN A 172 12.35 -7.82 4.19
C ASN A 172 11.42 -7.01 5.09
N TYR A 173 10.27 -6.56 4.60
CA TYR A 173 9.33 -5.79 5.41
C TYR A 173 8.64 -6.63 6.50
N ILE A 174 8.49 -7.94 6.31
CA ILE A 174 8.08 -8.86 7.39
C ILE A 174 9.17 -8.90 8.47
N LEU A 175 10.44 -9.05 8.07
CA LEU A 175 11.57 -9.02 8.98
C LEU A 175 11.66 -7.67 9.72
N TYR A 176 11.58 -6.55 9.01
CA TYR A 176 11.67 -5.23 9.62
C TYR A 176 10.56 -5.00 10.65
N ALA A 177 9.32 -5.38 10.32
CA ALA A 177 8.20 -5.31 11.26
C ALA A 177 8.44 -6.12 12.54
N SER A 178 9.21 -7.21 12.48
CA SER A 178 9.52 -8.02 13.66
C SER A 178 10.46 -7.33 14.67
N TRP A 179 11.22 -6.32 14.24
CA TRP A 179 12.11 -5.55 15.12
C TRP A 179 11.37 -4.58 16.05
N TYR A 180 10.09 -4.32 15.77
CA TYR A 180 9.24 -3.41 16.52
C TYR A 180 8.24 -4.12 17.46
N LYS A 181 8.30 -5.45 17.53
CA LYS A 181 7.41 -6.31 18.35
C LYS A 181 8.01 -6.61 19.72
#